data_6e03e5d422a19db8c2a01b83b5207506
#
_entry.id   6e03e5d422a19db8c2a01b83b5207506
#
_cell.length_a   1.000
_cell.length_b   1.000
_cell.length_c   1.000
_cell.angle_alpha   90.00
_cell.angle_beta   90.00
_cell.angle_gamma   90.00
#
_symmetry.space_group_name_H-M   'P 1'
#
loop_
_entity.id
_entity.type
_entity.pdbx_description
1 polymer ?
#
loop_
_entity_poly.entity_id
_entity_poly.type
_entity_poly.pdbx_seq_one_letter_code
_entity_poly.pdbx_strand_id
1 'polypeptide(L)'
;MISILIVRRLLIACILALMLSCQKSEPVRLGFVAGLTGRVADLGVAGRNGVQLAVEQQNAAGGINGLPVELIVKDDEQNPETARRVVAELIDQKVEVIVGPMTSSMAMAVMPQINASKSILLSPTVTTTDLGGKDDNFLRVIALTTDYASKSARYQFEKRGVRTVSIIYDSGNKSYTESWLNAFLETFSRLGGKVLLTKSFQSGKDTVFMPIVQELLAAQADSVLIVSNAVDSALICQQLRKLSPTQRITMAEWASTERFTELAGSAAEGVVVSQFLDRNDTTPRYRDFVAAYRARFNQEPGFAGVAGYDAARVAFKAYDLRKEGESIKSAMINRKDFQGVQQPLSIDRFGDADRKTFVTEIRGNKYVTVE
;
A
#
# COMPACT_ATOMS: atom_id res chain seq x y z
N MET A 1 57.79 -17.13 -40.58
CA MET A 1 57.74 -17.13 -39.10
C MET A 1 57.07 -15.88 -38.52
N ILE A 2 57.26 -14.68 -39.01
CA ILE A 2 56.67 -13.42 -38.48
C ILE A 2 55.14 -13.40 -38.59
N SER A 3 54.54 -13.95 -39.64
CA SER A 3 53.08 -13.96 -39.87
C SER A 3 52.30 -14.80 -38.85
N ILE A 4 52.81 -15.91 -38.36
CA ILE A 4 52.17 -16.80 -37.39
C ILE A 4 52.14 -16.14 -35.99
N LEU A 5 53.18 -15.37 -35.65
CA LEU A 5 53.27 -14.66 -34.37
C LEU A 5 52.23 -13.50 -34.28
N ILE A 6 51.99 -12.81 -35.39
CA ILE A 6 51.02 -11.71 -35.48
C ILE A 6 49.61 -12.28 -35.37
N VAL A 7 49.27 -13.36 -36.05
CA VAL A 7 47.96 -14.02 -35.97
C VAL A 7 47.69 -14.53 -34.56
N ARG A 8 48.66 -15.12 -33.88
CA ARG A 8 48.56 -15.60 -32.52
C ARG A 8 48.36 -14.45 -31.50
N ARG A 9 49.00 -13.32 -31.69
CA ARG A 9 48.82 -12.10 -30.86
C ARG A 9 47.44 -11.49 -31.09
N LEU A 10 46.91 -11.44 -32.29
CA LEU A 10 45.56 -11.02 -32.62
C LEU A 10 44.51 -11.92 -32.05
N LEU A 11 44.68 -13.25 -32.10
CA LEU A 11 43.74 -14.19 -31.48
C LEU A 11 43.71 -14.05 -29.95
N ILE A 12 44.90 -13.87 -29.31
CA ILE A 12 44.96 -13.67 -27.86
C ILE A 12 44.30 -12.33 -27.47
N ALA A 13 44.50 -11.24 -28.23
CA ALA A 13 43.85 -9.98 -28.02
C ALA A 13 42.33 -10.04 -28.19
N CYS A 14 41.83 -10.78 -29.18
CA CYS A 14 40.39 -11.02 -29.35
C CYS A 14 39.78 -11.88 -28.20
N ILE A 15 40.51 -12.91 -27.73
CA ILE A 15 40.08 -13.71 -26.58
C ILE A 15 40.09 -12.89 -25.29
N LEU A 16 41.10 -12.03 -25.06
CA LEU A 16 41.12 -11.11 -23.93
C LEU A 16 39.98 -10.05 -24.01
N ALA A 17 39.69 -9.55 -25.21
CA ALA A 17 38.56 -8.60 -25.41
C ALA A 17 37.20 -9.27 -25.17
N LEU A 18 37.05 -10.56 -25.54
CA LEU A 18 35.86 -11.33 -25.23
C LEU A 18 35.72 -11.67 -23.74
N MET A 19 36.85 -11.87 -23.04
CA MET A 19 36.84 -12.12 -21.58
C MET A 19 36.50 -10.83 -20.78
N LEU A 20 36.87 -9.65 -21.28
CA LEU A 20 36.51 -8.35 -20.68
C LEU A 20 35.04 -7.97 -20.92
N SER A 21 34.37 -8.58 -21.90
CA SER A 21 32.95 -8.34 -22.21
C SER A 21 31.97 -9.07 -21.28
N CYS A 22 32.43 -9.95 -20.41
CA CYS A 22 31.62 -10.71 -19.47
C CYS A 22 31.63 -10.16 -18.04
N GLN A 23 31.79 -8.84 -17.84
CA GLN A 23 31.36 -8.28 -16.57
C GLN A 23 29.85 -8.35 -16.55
N LYS A 24 29.29 -9.34 -15.82
CA LYS A 24 27.87 -9.36 -15.49
C LYS A 24 27.57 -8.05 -14.79
N SER A 25 26.93 -7.13 -15.49
CA SER A 25 26.41 -5.90 -14.89
C SER A 25 25.44 -6.31 -13.77
N GLU A 26 25.63 -5.75 -12.58
CA GLU A 26 24.78 -6.07 -11.44
C GLU A 26 23.31 -5.67 -11.74
N PRO A 27 22.36 -6.48 -11.32
CA PRO A 27 20.94 -6.15 -11.48
C PRO A 27 20.57 -4.90 -10.70
N VAL A 28 19.54 -4.21 -11.14
CA VAL A 28 18.90 -3.16 -10.34
C VAL A 28 18.12 -3.85 -9.21
N ARG A 29 18.55 -3.64 -7.96
CA ARG A 29 17.89 -4.24 -6.80
C ARG A 29 16.74 -3.39 -6.33
N LEU A 30 15.55 -4.00 -6.19
CA LEU A 30 14.36 -3.41 -5.61
C LEU A 30 14.03 -4.19 -4.33
N GLY A 31 13.97 -3.50 -3.17
CA GLY A 31 13.51 -4.11 -1.92
C GLY A 31 11.99 -4.09 -1.84
N PHE A 32 11.41 -5.09 -1.19
CA PHE A 32 10.01 -5.08 -0.77
C PHE A 32 9.90 -5.55 0.68
N VAL A 33 9.20 -4.77 1.51
CA VAL A 33 8.98 -5.08 2.94
C VAL A 33 7.50 -5.00 3.27
N ALA A 34 6.96 -6.02 3.92
CA ALA A 34 5.55 -6.07 4.34
C ALA A 34 5.34 -7.15 5.40
N GLY A 35 4.26 -7.08 6.15
CA GLY A 35 3.72 -8.21 6.88
C GLY A 35 3.18 -9.25 5.89
N LEU A 36 3.93 -10.32 5.67
CA LEU A 36 3.55 -11.41 4.75
C LEU A 36 2.92 -12.59 5.49
N THR A 37 2.94 -12.55 6.80
CA THR A 37 2.35 -13.53 7.71
C THR A 37 1.41 -12.86 8.71
N GLY A 38 0.57 -13.64 9.40
CA GLY A 38 -0.35 -13.13 10.41
C GLY A 38 -1.61 -12.48 9.86
N ARG A 39 -2.25 -11.60 10.66
CA ARG A 39 -3.59 -11.03 10.38
C ARG A 39 -3.62 -9.98 9.27
N VAL A 40 -2.48 -9.40 8.92
CA VAL A 40 -2.36 -8.39 7.87
C VAL A 40 -1.71 -8.93 6.60
N ALA A 41 -1.52 -10.24 6.51
CA ALA A 41 -0.84 -10.89 5.40
C ALA A 41 -1.54 -10.65 4.04
N ASP A 42 -2.84 -10.50 4.03
CA ASP A 42 -3.64 -10.20 2.82
C ASP A 42 -3.18 -8.90 2.15
N LEU A 43 -2.94 -7.84 2.95
CA LEU A 43 -2.42 -6.56 2.48
C LEU A 43 -1.01 -6.71 1.90
N GLY A 44 -0.11 -7.34 2.67
CA GLY A 44 1.30 -7.53 2.30
C GLY A 44 1.47 -8.41 1.07
N VAL A 45 0.76 -9.55 1.02
CA VAL A 45 0.81 -10.51 -0.09
C VAL A 45 0.27 -9.88 -1.37
N ALA A 46 -0.87 -9.17 -1.31
CA ALA A 46 -1.41 -8.50 -2.49
C ALA A 46 -0.44 -7.43 -3.02
N GLY A 47 0.15 -6.61 -2.14
CA GLY A 47 1.15 -5.61 -2.51
C GLY A 47 2.40 -6.25 -3.13
N ARG A 48 2.95 -7.30 -2.50
CA ARG A 48 4.07 -8.08 -3.06
C ARG A 48 3.77 -8.60 -4.46
N ASN A 49 2.60 -9.19 -4.65
CA ASN A 49 2.20 -9.73 -5.95
C ASN A 49 2.13 -8.62 -7.02
N GLY A 50 1.63 -7.43 -6.66
CA GLY A 50 1.64 -6.28 -7.58
C GLY A 50 3.05 -5.86 -7.98
N VAL A 51 3.97 -5.74 -7.01
CA VAL A 51 5.39 -5.43 -7.27
C VAL A 51 6.05 -6.52 -8.11
N GLN A 52 5.82 -7.79 -7.79
CA GLN A 52 6.37 -8.93 -8.52
C GLN A 52 5.92 -8.94 -9.98
N LEU A 53 4.62 -8.71 -10.24
CA LEU A 53 4.11 -8.62 -11.61
C LEU A 53 4.79 -7.49 -12.40
N ALA A 54 4.97 -6.32 -11.77
CA ALA A 54 5.67 -5.20 -12.40
C ALA A 54 7.13 -5.55 -12.73
N VAL A 55 7.84 -6.24 -11.82
CA VAL A 55 9.22 -6.71 -12.04
C VAL A 55 9.29 -7.72 -13.17
N GLU A 56 8.40 -8.72 -13.20
CA GLU A 56 8.35 -9.73 -14.26
C GLU A 56 8.11 -9.08 -15.63
N GLN A 57 7.18 -8.12 -15.72
CA GLN A 57 6.90 -7.38 -16.95
C GLN A 57 8.05 -6.46 -17.37
N GLN A 58 8.70 -5.78 -16.41
CA GLN A 58 9.86 -4.94 -16.70
C GLN A 58 11.04 -5.77 -17.23
N ASN A 59 11.29 -6.93 -16.63
CA ASN A 59 12.35 -7.83 -17.10
C ASN A 59 12.05 -8.41 -18.48
N ALA A 60 10.80 -8.77 -18.75
CA ALA A 60 10.37 -9.22 -20.07
C ALA A 60 10.52 -8.13 -21.15
N ALA A 61 10.43 -6.85 -20.76
CA ALA A 61 10.65 -5.70 -21.63
C ALA A 61 12.14 -5.29 -21.79
N GLY A 62 13.08 -6.06 -21.22
CA GLY A 62 14.53 -5.78 -21.32
C GLY A 62 15.17 -5.17 -20.09
N GLY A 63 14.45 -5.09 -18.97
CA GLY A 63 14.96 -4.54 -17.70
C GLY A 63 14.96 -3.02 -17.63
N ILE A 64 15.83 -2.44 -16.82
CA ILE A 64 16.05 -1.01 -16.67
C ILE A 64 17.41 -0.67 -17.27
N ASN A 65 17.45 0.13 -18.32
CA ASN A 65 18.68 0.44 -19.06
C ASN A 65 19.45 -0.84 -19.50
N GLY A 66 18.72 -1.91 -19.84
CA GLY A 66 19.31 -3.19 -20.23
C GLY A 66 19.72 -4.09 -19.06
N LEU A 67 19.51 -3.67 -17.82
CA LEU A 67 19.82 -4.45 -16.61
C LEU A 67 18.55 -5.11 -16.06
N PRO A 68 18.60 -6.40 -15.68
CA PRO A 68 17.46 -7.02 -15.04
C PRO A 68 17.18 -6.40 -13.66
N VAL A 69 15.92 -6.41 -13.25
CA VAL A 69 15.49 -6.04 -11.90
C VAL A 69 15.47 -7.30 -11.03
N GLU A 70 16.14 -7.25 -9.89
CA GLU A 70 16.09 -8.26 -8.82
C GLU A 70 15.19 -7.77 -7.70
N LEU A 71 14.12 -8.52 -7.40
CA LEU A 71 13.22 -8.22 -6.29
C LEU A 71 13.65 -8.98 -5.03
N ILE A 72 13.97 -8.24 -3.95
CA ILE A 72 14.34 -8.81 -2.65
C ILE A 72 13.17 -8.60 -1.70
N VAL A 73 12.48 -9.69 -1.37
CA VAL A 73 11.28 -9.68 -0.51
C VAL A 73 11.64 -10.00 0.93
N LYS A 74 11.13 -9.21 1.87
CA LYS A 74 11.30 -9.38 3.32
C LYS A 74 9.96 -9.32 4.03
N ASP A 75 9.75 -10.23 5.00
CA ASP A 75 8.61 -10.20 5.92
C ASP A 75 8.98 -9.39 7.17
N ASP A 76 8.21 -8.34 7.48
CA ASP A 76 8.36 -7.57 8.71
C ASP A 76 7.57 -8.18 9.88
N GLU A 77 6.78 -9.24 9.62
CA GLU A 77 5.96 -9.95 10.61
C GLU A 77 5.00 -9.03 11.39
N GLN A 78 4.76 -7.82 10.87
CA GLN A 78 4.06 -6.73 11.57
C GLN A 78 4.70 -6.43 12.94
N ASN A 79 6.00 -6.62 13.06
CA ASN A 79 6.79 -6.42 14.26
C ASN A 79 7.85 -5.32 14.02
N PRO A 80 7.89 -4.25 14.87
CA PRO A 80 8.82 -3.14 14.66
C PRO A 80 10.31 -3.54 14.70
N GLU A 81 10.69 -4.53 15.53
CA GLU A 81 12.08 -4.99 15.61
C GLU A 81 12.46 -5.79 14.36
N THR A 82 11.57 -6.68 13.89
CA THR A 82 11.77 -7.41 12.65
C THR A 82 11.84 -6.44 11.48
N ALA A 83 10.93 -5.45 11.40
CA ALA A 83 10.96 -4.41 10.36
C ALA A 83 12.30 -3.67 10.31
N ARG A 84 12.82 -3.22 11.47
CA ARG A 84 14.14 -2.57 11.57
C ARG A 84 15.25 -3.48 11.08
N ARG A 85 15.27 -4.73 11.50
CA ARG A 85 16.30 -5.70 11.09
C ARG A 85 16.30 -5.94 9.59
N VAL A 86 15.13 -6.25 8.99
CA VAL A 86 15.08 -6.57 7.56
C VAL A 86 15.33 -5.36 6.67
N VAL A 87 14.96 -4.15 7.11
CA VAL A 87 15.30 -2.92 6.39
C VAL A 87 16.81 -2.61 6.49
N ALA A 88 17.45 -2.84 7.63
CA ALA A 88 18.91 -2.74 7.74
C ALA A 88 19.62 -3.69 6.77
N GLU A 89 19.17 -4.95 6.66
CA GLU A 89 19.72 -5.92 5.71
C GLU A 89 19.62 -5.42 4.24
N LEU A 90 18.53 -4.74 3.87
CA LEU A 90 18.37 -4.14 2.52
C LEU A 90 19.30 -2.93 2.31
N ILE A 91 19.46 -2.09 3.34
CA ILE A 91 20.40 -0.96 3.30
C ILE A 91 21.83 -1.45 3.12
N ASP A 92 22.25 -2.50 3.87
CA ASP A 92 23.59 -3.09 3.76
C ASP A 92 23.84 -3.70 2.36
N GLN A 93 22.79 -4.22 1.72
CA GLN A 93 22.81 -4.68 0.33
C GLN A 93 22.77 -3.53 -0.69
N LYS A 94 22.82 -2.27 -0.24
CA LYS A 94 22.78 -1.06 -1.08
C LYS A 94 21.52 -0.95 -1.96
N VAL A 95 20.39 -1.42 -1.46
CA VAL A 95 19.11 -1.25 -2.13
C VAL A 95 18.70 0.22 -2.02
N GLU A 96 18.62 0.93 -3.15
CA GLU A 96 18.26 2.35 -3.16
C GLU A 96 16.76 2.60 -2.94
N VAL A 97 15.90 1.72 -3.45
CA VAL A 97 14.44 1.84 -3.30
C VAL A 97 13.88 0.61 -2.61
N ILE A 98 13.21 0.84 -1.50
CA ILE A 98 12.48 -0.17 -0.74
C ILE A 98 11.00 0.14 -0.85
N VAL A 99 10.23 -0.70 -1.54
CA VAL A 99 8.77 -0.60 -1.61
C VAL A 99 8.17 -1.15 -0.32
N GLY A 100 7.38 -0.34 0.36
CA GLY A 100 6.84 -0.66 1.69
C GLY A 100 7.51 0.16 2.80
N PRO A 101 7.37 -0.22 4.09
CA PRO A 101 6.40 -1.19 4.61
C PRO A 101 4.95 -0.89 4.22
N MET A 102 4.06 -1.86 4.42
CA MET A 102 2.66 -1.70 4.02
C MET A 102 1.78 -1.05 5.09
N THR A 103 2.23 -0.95 6.34
CA THR A 103 1.48 -0.32 7.43
C THR A 103 2.23 0.88 8.00
N SER A 104 1.48 1.88 8.46
CA SER A 104 2.05 3.15 8.93
C SER A 104 2.94 2.98 10.16
N SER A 105 2.56 2.13 11.11
CA SER A 105 3.39 1.89 12.30
C SER A 105 4.73 1.24 11.95
N MET A 106 4.79 0.34 10.97
CA MET A 106 6.05 -0.25 10.52
C MET A 106 6.90 0.76 9.76
N ALA A 107 6.30 1.60 8.92
CA ALA A 107 7.03 2.70 8.27
C ALA A 107 7.65 3.65 9.30
N MET A 108 6.87 4.10 10.28
CA MET A 108 7.39 4.95 11.36
C MET A 108 8.56 4.30 12.12
N ALA A 109 8.50 2.99 12.35
CA ALA A 109 9.55 2.26 13.07
C ALA A 109 10.90 2.24 12.35
N VAL A 110 10.89 2.27 11.01
CA VAL A 110 12.12 2.17 10.19
C VAL A 110 12.65 3.51 9.67
N MET A 111 11.86 4.59 9.76
CA MET A 111 12.27 5.90 9.26
C MET A 111 13.60 6.44 9.80
N PRO A 112 13.96 6.26 11.10
CA PRO A 112 15.27 6.74 11.59
C PRO A 112 16.46 6.19 10.81
N GLN A 113 16.46 4.89 10.50
CA GLN A 113 17.55 4.25 9.74
C GLN A 113 17.50 4.57 8.23
N ILE A 114 16.32 4.73 7.69
CA ILE A 114 16.14 5.17 6.30
C ILE A 114 16.70 6.59 6.10
N ASN A 115 16.35 7.51 7.01
CA ASN A 115 16.86 8.89 6.95
C ASN A 115 18.36 9.00 7.16
N ALA A 116 18.97 8.02 7.86
CA ALA A 116 20.42 7.94 8.03
C ALA A 116 21.15 7.26 6.86
N SER A 117 20.43 6.78 5.86
CA SER A 117 20.96 6.02 4.72
C SER A 117 20.79 6.77 3.39
N LYS A 118 21.21 6.12 2.30
CA LYS A 118 20.93 6.57 0.93
C LYS A 118 19.68 5.93 0.33
N SER A 119 19.09 4.98 1.05
CA SER A 119 17.85 4.31 0.63
C SER A 119 16.64 5.20 0.85
N ILE A 120 15.62 5.01 0.05
CA ILE A 120 14.31 5.63 0.23
C ILE A 120 13.25 4.55 0.47
N LEU A 121 12.22 4.89 1.23
CA LEU A 121 10.97 4.14 1.25
C LEU A 121 10.03 4.71 0.19
N LEU A 122 9.48 3.84 -0.66
CA LEU A 122 8.39 4.17 -1.56
C LEU A 122 7.16 3.37 -1.15
N SER A 123 6.31 3.97 -0.34
CA SER A 123 5.20 3.23 0.24
C SER A 123 3.97 3.17 -0.67
N PRO A 124 3.41 1.96 -0.90
CA PRO A 124 2.17 1.81 -1.65
C PRO A 124 0.91 2.08 -0.81
N THR A 125 0.95 1.93 0.51
CA THR A 125 -0.27 1.92 1.35
C THR A 125 -0.17 2.70 2.66
N VAL A 126 0.97 3.29 2.99
CA VAL A 126 1.13 4.11 4.21
C VAL A 126 0.55 5.50 3.99
N THR A 127 -0.49 5.81 4.73
CA THR A 127 -1.30 7.03 4.56
C THR A 127 -1.19 8.02 5.72
N THR A 128 -0.53 7.65 6.84
CA THR A 128 -0.44 8.52 8.03
C THR A 128 0.04 9.93 7.71
N THR A 129 -0.56 10.91 8.36
CA THR A 129 -0.13 12.31 8.30
C THR A 129 1.19 12.56 9.02
N ASP A 130 1.61 11.65 9.91
CA ASP A 130 2.89 11.76 10.64
C ASP A 130 4.11 11.74 9.71
N LEU A 131 3.98 11.21 8.51
CA LEU A 131 5.01 11.19 7.47
C LEU A 131 4.72 12.17 6.32
N GLY A 132 3.65 12.95 6.39
CA GLY A 132 3.27 13.92 5.36
C GLY A 132 3.96 15.27 5.53
N GLY A 133 4.23 15.97 4.42
CA GLY A 133 4.79 17.32 4.40
C GLY A 133 6.22 17.44 4.91
N LYS A 134 7.00 16.36 4.91
CA LYS A 134 8.37 16.31 5.42
C LYS A 134 9.38 16.09 4.29
N ASP A 135 10.45 16.85 4.31
CA ASP A 135 11.60 16.62 3.40
C ASP A 135 12.51 15.54 4.00
N ASP A 136 12.11 14.30 3.85
CA ASP A 136 12.82 13.12 4.34
C ASP A 136 12.94 12.03 3.25
N ASN A 137 13.38 10.83 3.59
CA ASN A 137 13.55 9.74 2.63
C ASN A 137 12.29 8.85 2.49
N PHE A 138 11.11 9.37 2.85
CA PHE A 138 9.83 8.70 2.65
C PHE A 138 9.08 9.30 1.45
N LEU A 139 8.62 8.43 0.56
CA LEU A 139 7.74 8.76 -0.55
C LEU A 139 6.55 7.79 -0.56
N ARG A 140 5.43 8.22 -1.10
CA ARG A 140 4.24 7.37 -1.24
C ARG A 140 3.58 7.54 -2.62
N VAL A 141 2.83 6.52 -3.03
CA VAL A 141 2.00 6.56 -4.24
C VAL A 141 0.51 6.57 -3.92
N ILE A 142 0.15 6.91 -2.69
CA ILE A 142 -1.22 6.91 -2.16
C ILE A 142 -1.49 8.22 -1.44
N ALA A 143 -2.76 8.65 -1.40
CA ALA A 143 -3.19 9.85 -0.70
C ALA A 143 -3.05 9.71 0.84
N LEU A 144 -3.15 10.83 1.54
CA LEU A 144 -3.10 10.89 3.00
C LEU A 144 -4.40 10.35 3.64
N THR A 145 -4.31 9.89 4.89
CA THR A 145 -5.49 9.50 5.69
C THR A 145 -6.55 10.59 5.73
N THR A 146 -6.16 11.88 5.69
CA THR A 146 -7.07 13.01 5.67
C THR A 146 -8.06 12.97 4.50
N ASP A 147 -7.63 12.52 3.33
CA ASP A 147 -8.48 12.48 2.14
C ASP A 147 -9.57 11.42 2.26
N TYR A 148 -9.21 10.23 2.74
CA TYR A 148 -10.14 9.12 2.94
C TYR A 148 -11.10 9.41 4.09
N ALA A 149 -10.57 9.79 5.23
CA ALA A 149 -11.35 10.01 6.45
C ALA A 149 -12.31 11.19 6.32
N SER A 150 -11.85 12.32 5.76
CA SER A 150 -12.71 13.49 5.52
C SER A 150 -13.79 13.20 4.49
N LYS A 151 -13.47 12.45 3.42
CA LYS A 151 -14.47 12.03 2.44
C LYS A 151 -15.51 11.10 3.07
N SER A 152 -15.07 10.13 3.86
CA SER A 152 -15.94 9.23 4.61
C SER A 152 -16.88 10.00 5.54
N ALA A 153 -16.34 10.94 6.34
CA ALA A 153 -17.14 11.76 7.26
C ALA A 153 -18.21 12.58 6.54
N ARG A 154 -17.84 13.27 5.45
CA ARG A 154 -18.80 14.03 4.63
C ARG A 154 -19.88 13.13 4.06
N TYR A 155 -19.49 12.00 3.44
CA TYR A 155 -20.46 11.07 2.85
C TYR A 155 -21.45 10.53 3.88
N GLN A 156 -20.96 10.13 5.06
CA GLN A 156 -21.83 9.63 6.13
C GLN A 156 -22.82 10.72 6.59
N PHE A 157 -22.34 11.94 6.80
CA PHE A 157 -23.18 13.03 7.28
C PHE A 157 -24.15 13.56 6.23
N GLU A 158 -23.65 13.91 5.04
CA GLU A 158 -24.39 14.62 4.00
C GLU A 158 -25.27 13.69 3.15
N LYS A 159 -24.78 12.49 2.83
CA LYS A 159 -25.48 11.54 1.93
C LYS A 159 -26.23 10.45 2.67
N ARG A 160 -25.66 9.94 3.78
CA ARG A 160 -26.28 8.87 4.56
C ARG A 160 -27.15 9.38 5.73
N GLY A 161 -27.10 10.65 6.04
CA GLY A 161 -27.87 11.26 7.15
C GLY A 161 -27.41 10.81 8.54
N VAL A 162 -26.18 10.27 8.67
CA VAL A 162 -25.60 9.85 9.95
C VAL A 162 -25.27 11.10 10.78
N ARG A 163 -25.72 11.13 12.02
CA ARG A 163 -25.50 12.23 12.97
C ARG A 163 -24.67 11.79 14.17
N THR A 164 -24.72 10.50 14.48
CA THR A 164 -23.98 9.92 15.61
C THR A 164 -23.22 8.66 15.18
N VAL A 165 -22.01 8.49 15.73
CA VAL A 165 -21.19 7.29 15.49
C VAL A 165 -20.69 6.71 16.79
N SER A 166 -20.60 5.38 16.85
CA SER A 166 -19.73 4.63 17.77
C SER A 166 -18.51 4.16 17.00
N ILE A 167 -17.34 4.14 17.62
CA ILE A 167 -16.06 3.85 16.95
C ILE A 167 -15.37 2.68 17.62
N ILE A 168 -14.81 1.78 16.81
CA ILE A 168 -13.85 0.76 17.23
C ILE A 168 -12.61 0.81 16.34
N TYR A 169 -11.40 0.80 16.95
CA TYR A 169 -10.16 0.88 16.20
C TYR A 169 -9.05 0.01 16.78
N ASP A 170 -8.14 -0.44 15.90
CA ASP A 170 -6.96 -1.23 16.26
C ASP A 170 -5.81 -0.31 16.71
N SER A 171 -5.36 -0.44 17.96
CA SER A 171 -4.22 0.28 18.51
C SER A 171 -2.86 -0.29 18.07
N GLY A 172 -2.82 -1.46 17.44
CA GLY A 172 -1.58 -2.07 16.94
C GLY A 172 -0.96 -1.33 15.74
N ASN A 173 -1.80 -0.67 14.91
CA ASN A 173 -1.34 0.21 13.84
C ASN A 173 -1.67 1.68 14.16
N LYS A 174 -1.25 2.12 15.34
CA LYS A 174 -1.60 3.40 15.96
C LYS A 174 -1.36 4.61 15.05
N SER A 175 -0.22 4.68 14.37
CA SER A 175 0.12 5.80 13.48
C SER A 175 -0.90 5.96 12.34
N TYR A 176 -1.50 4.88 11.86
CA TYR A 176 -2.58 4.92 10.89
C TYR A 176 -3.92 5.24 11.53
N THR A 177 -4.31 4.43 12.53
CA THR A 177 -5.67 4.49 13.07
C THR A 177 -5.97 5.80 13.76
N GLU A 178 -5.04 6.38 14.53
CA GLU A 178 -5.21 7.69 15.15
C GLU A 178 -5.21 8.82 14.11
N SER A 179 -4.33 8.77 13.10
CA SER A 179 -4.33 9.75 12.01
C SER A 179 -5.68 9.75 11.28
N TRP A 180 -6.22 8.55 10.99
CA TRP A 180 -7.53 8.40 10.35
C TRP A 180 -8.67 8.93 11.21
N LEU A 181 -8.68 8.55 12.48
CA LEU A 181 -9.70 9.00 13.43
C LEU A 181 -9.68 10.50 13.60
N ASN A 182 -8.52 11.12 13.81
CA ASN A 182 -8.40 12.57 13.98
C ASN A 182 -9.00 13.33 12.79
N ALA A 183 -8.68 12.92 11.55
CA ALA A 183 -9.22 13.54 10.35
C ALA A 183 -10.73 13.33 10.18
N PHE A 184 -11.23 12.13 10.53
CA PHE A 184 -12.67 11.85 10.53
C PHE A 184 -13.40 12.69 11.57
N LEU A 185 -12.91 12.69 12.80
CA LEU A 185 -13.51 13.42 13.93
C LEU A 185 -13.56 14.93 13.68
N GLU A 186 -12.46 15.50 13.18
CA GLU A 186 -12.41 16.93 12.82
C GLU A 186 -13.50 17.27 11.80
N THR A 187 -13.59 16.51 10.72
CA THR A 187 -14.57 16.76 9.65
C THR A 187 -15.99 16.49 10.12
N PHE A 188 -16.24 15.37 10.79
CA PHE A 188 -17.57 14.95 11.22
C PHE A 188 -18.16 15.92 12.27
N SER A 189 -17.32 16.33 13.26
CA SER A 189 -17.75 17.28 14.30
C SER A 189 -18.02 18.67 13.72
N ARG A 190 -17.20 19.14 12.76
CA ARG A 190 -17.42 20.42 12.07
C ARG A 190 -18.75 20.46 11.31
N LEU A 191 -19.20 19.30 10.81
CA LEU A 191 -20.51 19.15 10.17
C LEU A 191 -21.67 19.05 11.19
N GLY A 192 -21.41 18.94 12.48
CA GLY A 192 -22.40 18.78 13.54
C GLY A 192 -22.63 17.32 13.97
N GLY A 193 -21.83 16.38 13.48
CA GLY A 193 -21.87 14.99 13.92
C GLY A 193 -21.29 14.81 15.32
N LYS A 194 -21.71 13.75 16.02
CA LYS A 194 -21.29 13.44 17.39
C LYS A 194 -20.76 12.02 17.50
N VAL A 195 -19.71 11.83 18.29
CA VAL A 195 -19.22 10.50 18.68
C VAL A 195 -19.81 10.17 20.05
N LEU A 196 -20.49 9.03 20.14
CA LEU A 196 -21.13 8.58 21.38
C LEU A 196 -20.22 7.68 22.20
N LEU A 197 -19.40 6.85 21.53
CA LEU A 197 -18.48 5.93 22.18
C LEU A 197 -17.27 5.68 21.29
N THR A 198 -16.09 5.57 21.90
CA THR A 198 -14.88 5.13 21.21
C THR A 198 -14.22 4.01 22.02
N LYS A 199 -13.91 2.89 21.35
CA LYS A 199 -13.23 1.74 21.93
C LYS A 199 -12.01 1.39 21.09
N SER A 200 -10.92 1.02 21.73
CA SER A 200 -9.74 0.46 21.08
C SER A 200 -9.57 -1.01 21.44
N PHE A 201 -8.89 -1.73 20.58
CA PHE A 201 -8.39 -3.08 20.82
C PHE A 201 -7.01 -3.22 20.22
N GLN A 202 -6.29 -4.25 20.61
CA GLN A 202 -5.04 -4.65 19.96
C GLN A 202 -5.32 -5.91 19.12
N SER A 203 -5.04 -5.84 17.83
CA SER A 203 -5.22 -6.97 16.91
C SER A 203 -4.37 -8.16 17.35
N GLY A 204 -4.97 -9.35 17.43
CA GLY A 204 -4.30 -10.59 17.83
C GLY A 204 -5.25 -11.79 17.73
N LYS A 205 -4.69 -13.00 17.71
CA LYS A 205 -5.49 -14.24 17.56
C LYS A 205 -6.50 -14.46 18.68
N ASP A 206 -6.20 -13.92 19.88
CA ASP A 206 -7.03 -14.11 21.08
C ASP A 206 -7.98 -12.92 21.33
N THR A 207 -8.08 -11.96 20.38
CA THR A 207 -8.94 -10.79 20.53
C THR A 207 -10.42 -11.20 20.50
N VAL A 208 -11.16 -10.84 21.54
CA VAL A 208 -12.60 -11.10 21.68
C VAL A 208 -13.39 -9.82 21.47
N PHE A 209 -14.21 -9.78 20.40
CA PHE A 209 -14.95 -8.59 20.01
C PHE A 209 -16.35 -8.48 20.61
N MET A 210 -16.98 -9.58 21.01
CA MET A 210 -18.38 -9.58 21.44
C MET A 210 -18.71 -8.57 22.56
N PRO A 211 -17.93 -8.45 23.66
CA PRO A 211 -18.20 -7.45 24.68
C PRO A 211 -18.13 -6.02 24.15
N ILE A 212 -17.13 -5.72 23.31
CA ILE A 212 -16.96 -4.40 22.71
C ILE A 212 -18.12 -4.07 21.77
N VAL A 213 -18.54 -5.03 20.95
CA VAL A 213 -19.68 -4.87 20.03
C VAL A 213 -20.98 -4.60 20.80
N GLN A 214 -21.22 -5.27 21.92
CA GLN A 214 -22.38 -5.00 22.78
C GLN A 214 -22.36 -3.56 23.32
N GLU A 215 -21.22 -3.07 23.78
CA GLU A 215 -21.10 -1.68 24.24
C GLU A 215 -21.33 -0.67 23.10
N LEU A 216 -20.77 -0.93 21.90
CA LEU A 216 -20.97 -0.07 20.72
C LEU A 216 -22.45 0.04 20.34
N LEU A 217 -23.19 -1.06 20.39
CA LEU A 217 -24.63 -1.09 20.10
C LEU A 217 -25.46 -0.44 21.22
N ALA A 218 -25.06 -0.62 22.49
CA ALA A 218 -25.71 0.03 23.63
C ALA A 218 -25.65 1.56 23.58
N ALA A 219 -24.67 2.13 22.91
CA ALA A 219 -24.58 3.57 22.67
C ALA A 219 -25.63 4.11 21.69
N GLN A 220 -26.35 3.26 20.96
CA GLN A 220 -27.44 3.61 20.03
C GLN A 220 -27.04 4.66 18.97
N ALA A 221 -25.81 4.59 18.47
CA ALA A 221 -25.35 5.45 17.39
C ALA A 221 -25.96 5.09 16.04
N ASP A 222 -26.15 6.07 15.16
CA ASP A 222 -26.67 5.85 13.80
C ASP A 222 -25.79 4.92 12.97
N SER A 223 -24.46 4.91 13.20
CA SER A 223 -23.50 4.08 12.51
C SER A 223 -22.35 3.64 13.42
N VAL A 224 -21.79 2.46 13.15
CA VAL A 224 -20.54 2.00 13.73
C VAL A 224 -19.42 2.23 12.73
N LEU A 225 -18.36 2.94 13.16
CA LEU A 225 -17.13 3.13 12.40
C LEU A 225 -16.07 2.12 12.87
N ILE A 226 -15.50 1.37 11.92
CA ILE A 226 -14.46 0.38 12.17
C ILE A 226 -13.15 0.83 11.49
N VAL A 227 -12.08 0.98 12.27
CA VAL A 227 -10.75 1.34 11.77
C VAL A 227 -9.76 0.25 12.14
N SER A 228 -9.69 -0.80 11.34
CA SER A 228 -8.85 -1.99 11.58
C SER A 228 -8.51 -2.72 10.27
N ASN A 229 -7.73 -3.80 10.38
CA ASN A 229 -7.44 -4.70 9.26
C ASN A 229 -8.68 -5.48 8.80
N ALA A 230 -8.59 -6.14 7.66
CA ALA A 230 -9.71 -6.87 7.04
C ALA A 230 -10.26 -8.01 7.90
N VAL A 231 -9.38 -8.78 8.55
CA VAL A 231 -9.78 -9.94 9.37
C VAL A 231 -10.59 -9.50 10.59
N ASP A 232 -10.08 -8.52 11.34
CA ASP A 232 -10.74 -8.00 12.54
C ASP A 232 -12.04 -7.27 12.17
N SER A 233 -12.03 -6.47 11.10
CA SER A 233 -13.23 -5.80 10.59
C SER A 233 -14.32 -6.80 10.20
N ALA A 234 -13.97 -7.92 9.56
CA ALA A 234 -14.92 -8.96 9.21
C ALA A 234 -15.55 -9.62 10.45
N LEU A 235 -14.73 -9.95 11.46
CA LEU A 235 -15.21 -10.51 12.72
C LEU A 235 -16.12 -9.55 13.48
N ILE A 236 -15.78 -8.26 13.51
CA ILE A 236 -16.61 -7.22 14.12
C ILE A 236 -17.94 -7.10 13.36
N CYS A 237 -17.91 -7.04 12.01
CA CYS A 237 -19.12 -6.99 11.19
C CYS A 237 -20.04 -8.19 11.43
N GLN A 238 -19.51 -9.40 11.47
CA GLN A 238 -20.29 -10.60 11.75
C GLN A 238 -21.01 -10.52 13.09
N GLN A 239 -20.34 -10.04 14.14
CA GLN A 239 -20.93 -9.90 15.46
C GLN A 239 -21.95 -8.75 15.53
N LEU A 240 -21.67 -7.61 14.87
CA LEU A 240 -22.65 -6.54 14.72
C LEU A 240 -23.93 -7.02 14.03
N ARG A 241 -23.82 -7.73 12.90
CA ARG A 241 -24.98 -8.25 12.15
C ARG A 241 -25.77 -9.30 12.93
N LYS A 242 -25.09 -10.11 13.74
CA LYS A 242 -25.75 -11.08 14.60
C LYS A 242 -26.66 -10.42 15.65
N LEU A 243 -26.23 -9.30 16.21
CA LEU A 243 -26.97 -8.59 17.28
C LEU A 243 -27.89 -7.50 16.72
N SER A 244 -27.53 -6.85 15.64
CA SER A 244 -28.28 -5.77 14.98
C SER A 244 -28.13 -5.87 13.45
N PRO A 245 -29.02 -6.62 12.77
CA PRO A 245 -28.90 -6.88 11.33
C PRO A 245 -28.90 -5.63 10.45
N THR A 246 -29.56 -4.56 10.91
CA THR A 246 -29.72 -3.31 10.15
C THR A 246 -28.74 -2.20 10.55
N GLN A 247 -27.81 -2.46 11.49
CA GLN A 247 -26.83 -1.46 11.92
C GLN A 247 -26.04 -0.95 10.73
N ARG A 248 -25.97 0.36 10.54
CA ARG A 248 -25.10 0.96 9.53
C ARG A 248 -23.66 0.80 9.96
N ILE A 249 -22.80 0.39 9.01
CA ILE A 249 -21.38 0.15 9.25
C ILE A 249 -20.58 0.94 8.21
N THR A 250 -19.58 1.64 8.71
CA THR A 250 -18.55 2.32 7.90
C THR A 250 -17.20 1.76 8.30
N MET A 251 -16.31 1.56 7.35
CA MET A 251 -14.95 1.13 7.68
C MET A 251 -13.90 2.00 6.97
N ALA A 252 -12.69 2.00 7.53
CA ALA A 252 -11.54 2.63 6.90
C ALA A 252 -10.98 1.74 5.76
N GLU A 253 -10.26 2.35 4.82
CA GLU A 253 -9.75 1.69 3.60
C GLU A 253 -8.82 0.50 3.88
N TRP A 254 -8.12 0.49 5.00
CA TRP A 254 -7.24 -0.61 5.38
C TRP A 254 -7.94 -1.98 5.36
N ALA A 255 -9.22 -2.01 5.75
CA ALA A 255 -10.02 -3.22 5.71
C ALA A 255 -10.49 -3.62 4.29
N SER A 256 -10.40 -2.74 3.29
CA SER A 256 -11.05 -2.94 1.98
C SER A 256 -10.32 -3.89 1.04
N THR A 257 -9.61 -4.88 1.58
CA THR A 257 -9.05 -6.00 0.82
C THR A 257 -10.13 -7.01 0.45
N GLU A 258 -9.86 -7.90 -0.49
CA GLU A 258 -10.75 -8.98 -0.90
C GLU A 258 -11.01 -9.95 0.27
N ARG A 259 -10.03 -10.07 1.19
CA ARG A 259 -10.14 -10.89 2.39
C ARG A 259 -11.30 -10.48 3.30
N PHE A 260 -11.62 -9.18 3.35
CA PHE A 260 -12.77 -8.71 4.12
C PHE A 260 -14.08 -9.33 3.62
N THR A 261 -14.35 -9.22 2.31
CA THR A 261 -15.60 -9.75 1.72
C THR A 261 -15.65 -11.26 1.79
N GLU A 262 -14.53 -11.95 1.61
CA GLU A 262 -14.45 -13.41 1.79
C GLU A 262 -14.86 -13.85 3.20
N LEU A 263 -14.32 -13.18 4.24
CA LEU A 263 -14.58 -13.56 5.63
C LEU A 263 -15.93 -13.04 6.13
N ALA A 264 -16.30 -11.81 5.83
CA ALA A 264 -17.54 -11.23 6.32
C ALA A 264 -18.77 -11.83 5.64
N GLY A 265 -18.65 -12.26 4.37
CA GLY A 265 -19.75 -12.82 3.60
C GLY A 265 -20.96 -11.86 3.59
N SER A 266 -22.16 -12.36 3.92
CA SER A 266 -23.37 -11.54 3.98
C SER A 266 -23.32 -10.43 5.04
N ALA A 267 -22.46 -10.51 6.04
CA ALA A 267 -22.29 -9.46 7.04
C ALA A 267 -21.66 -8.18 6.45
N ALA A 268 -21.00 -8.27 5.30
CA ALA A 268 -20.43 -7.13 4.59
C ALA A 268 -21.48 -6.28 3.86
N GLU A 269 -22.70 -6.77 3.64
CA GLU A 269 -23.72 -6.08 2.86
C GLU A 269 -24.02 -4.69 3.41
N GLY A 270 -23.99 -3.67 2.54
CA GLY A 270 -24.23 -2.28 2.89
C GLY A 270 -23.12 -1.58 3.68
N VAL A 271 -21.96 -2.23 3.90
CA VAL A 271 -20.78 -1.60 4.50
C VAL A 271 -20.21 -0.58 3.52
N VAL A 272 -19.88 0.62 4.03
CA VAL A 272 -19.34 1.73 3.23
C VAL A 272 -17.89 1.95 3.57
N VAL A 273 -17.06 2.21 2.55
CA VAL A 273 -15.64 2.51 2.69
C VAL A 273 -15.18 3.56 1.65
N SER A 274 -14.34 4.51 2.08
CA SER A 274 -13.63 5.40 1.15
C SER A 274 -12.30 4.78 0.73
N GLN A 275 -11.98 4.77 -0.56
CA GLN A 275 -10.75 4.19 -1.11
C GLN A 275 -10.33 4.89 -2.41
N PHE A 276 -9.08 4.67 -2.85
CA PHE A 276 -8.61 5.25 -4.12
C PHE A 276 -8.95 4.40 -5.35
N LEU A 277 -9.25 3.12 -5.15
CA LEU A 277 -9.53 2.20 -6.23
C LEU A 277 -10.97 2.39 -6.72
N ASP A 278 -11.13 2.79 -7.98
CA ASP A 278 -12.43 2.79 -8.65
C ASP A 278 -12.73 1.37 -9.16
N ARG A 279 -13.68 0.72 -8.51
CA ARG A 279 -14.10 -0.64 -8.87
C ARG A 279 -14.90 -0.71 -10.18
N ASN A 280 -15.37 0.43 -10.67
CA ASN A 280 -16.12 0.54 -11.93
C ASN A 280 -15.23 0.90 -13.12
N ASP A 281 -13.92 1.01 -12.95
CA ASP A 281 -12.99 1.35 -14.01
C ASP A 281 -12.97 0.25 -15.10
N THR A 282 -13.28 0.66 -16.33
CA THR A 282 -13.30 -0.21 -17.51
C THR A 282 -12.20 0.14 -18.52
N THR A 283 -11.25 0.99 -18.14
CA THR A 283 -10.14 1.36 -19.03
C THR A 283 -9.32 0.14 -19.46
N PRO A 284 -8.80 0.10 -20.69
CA PRO A 284 -7.99 -1.00 -21.17
C PRO A 284 -6.82 -1.30 -20.22
N ARG A 285 -6.11 -0.27 -19.76
CA ARG A 285 -4.96 -0.41 -18.86
C ARG A 285 -5.32 -1.14 -17.57
N TYR A 286 -6.43 -0.77 -16.93
CA TYR A 286 -6.86 -1.43 -15.71
C TYR A 286 -7.28 -2.88 -15.97
N ARG A 287 -8.03 -3.13 -17.03
CA ARG A 287 -8.45 -4.50 -17.42
C ARG A 287 -7.27 -5.40 -17.74
N ASP A 288 -6.28 -4.88 -18.50
CA ASP A 288 -5.07 -5.64 -18.84
C ASP A 288 -4.25 -5.99 -17.60
N PHE A 289 -4.10 -5.03 -16.66
CA PHE A 289 -3.46 -5.29 -15.38
C PHE A 289 -4.21 -6.37 -14.57
N VAL A 290 -5.52 -6.25 -14.41
CA VAL A 290 -6.34 -7.24 -13.67
C VAL A 290 -6.24 -8.62 -14.32
N ALA A 291 -6.31 -8.70 -15.65
CA ALA A 291 -6.16 -9.95 -16.37
C ALA A 291 -4.78 -10.60 -16.15
N ALA A 292 -3.71 -9.82 -16.24
CA ALA A 292 -2.35 -10.30 -15.99
C ALA A 292 -2.15 -10.75 -14.54
N TYR A 293 -2.67 -9.98 -13.57
CA TYR A 293 -2.58 -10.32 -12.16
C TYR A 293 -3.34 -11.62 -11.85
N ARG A 294 -4.58 -11.77 -12.33
CA ARG A 294 -5.36 -13.00 -12.20
C ARG A 294 -4.67 -14.20 -12.84
N ALA A 295 -4.16 -14.05 -14.05
CA ALA A 295 -3.45 -15.12 -14.75
C ALA A 295 -2.21 -15.58 -13.98
N ARG A 296 -1.52 -14.67 -13.31
CA ARG A 296 -0.27 -14.96 -12.59
C ARG A 296 -0.51 -15.52 -11.19
N PHE A 297 -1.49 -15.01 -10.45
CA PHE A 297 -1.66 -15.29 -9.02
C PHE A 297 -2.98 -15.99 -8.67
N ASN A 298 -3.89 -16.15 -9.63
CA ASN A 298 -5.25 -16.69 -9.42
C ASN A 298 -6.03 -15.94 -8.31
N GLN A 299 -5.84 -14.62 -8.22
CA GLN A 299 -6.42 -13.74 -7.20
C GLN A 299 -6.80 -12.40 -7.82
N GLU A 300 -7.72 -11.67 -7.15
CA GLU A 300 -7.98 -10.27 -7.47
C GLU A 300 -6.85 -9.39 -6.91
N PRO A 301 -6.43 -8.33 -7.63
CA PRO A 301 -5.35 -7.48 -7.16
C PRO A 301 -5.71 -6.66 -5.92
N GLY A 302 -7.00 -6.32 -5.73
CA GLY A 302 -7.41 -5.39 -4.70
C GLY A 302 -6.69 -4.03 -4.79
N PHE A 303 -6.88 -3.18 -3.78
CA PHE A 303 -6.20 -1.88 -3.75
C PHE A 303 -4.69 -2.01 -3.50
N ALA A 304 -4.29 -2.98 -2.66
CA ALA A 304 -2.88 -3.17 -2.31
C ALA A 304 -2.06 -3.68 -3.50
N GLY A 305 -2.63 -4.59 -4.31
CA GLY A 305 -1.97 -5.08 -5.53
C GLY A 305 -1.80 -3.98 -6.57
N VAL A 306 -2.82 -3.14 -6.77
CA VAL A 306 -2.72 -1.96 -7.65
C VAL A 306 -1.65 -0.99 -7.15
N ALA A 307 -1.67 -0.65 -5.85
CA ALA A 307 -0.72 0.31 -5.28
C ALA A 307 0.73 -0.21 -5.31
N GLY A 308 0.93 -1.51 -5.03
CA GLY A 308 2.24 -2.15 -5.14
C GLY A 308 2.80 -2.13 -6.55
N TYR A 309 1.95 -2.45 -7.54
CA TYR A 309 2.31 -2.36 -8.95
C TYR A 309 2.68 -0.92 -9.35
N ASP A 310 1.85 0.07 -8.97
CA ASP A 310 2.10 1.47 -9.25
C ASP A 310 3.42 1.96 -8.63
N ALA A 311 3.72 1.57 -7.37
CA ALA A 311 4.97 1.93 -6.70
C ALA A 311 6.20 1.38 -7.45
N ALA A 312 6.16 0.11 -7.86
CA ALA A 312 7.24 -0.47 -8.65
C ALA A 312 7.43 0.26 -10.00
N ARG A 313 6.33 0.60 -10.70
CA ARG A 313 6.38 1.34 -11.96
C ARG A 313 6.95 2.76 -11.80
N VAL A 314 6.63 3.43 -10.69
CA VAL A 314 7.24 4.73 -10.34
C VAL A 314 8.75 4.58 -10.14
N ALA A 315 9.18 3.56 -9.37
CA ALA A 315 10.59 3.29 -9.16
C ALA A 315 11.32 3.00 -10.49
N PHE A 316 10.78 2.14 -11.35
CA PHE A 316 11.40 1.79 -12.65
C PHE A 316 11.54 3.02 -13.55
N LYS A 317 10.50 3.83 -13.67
CA LYS A 317 10.55 5.06 -14.48
C LYS A 317 11.57 6.04 -13.91
N ALA A 318 11.71 6.15 -12.60
CA ALA A 318 12.71 7.00 -11.98
C ALA A 318 14.15 6.51 -12.26
N TYR A 319 14.39 5.20 -12.16
CA TYR A 319 15.69 4.61 -12.51
C TYR A 319 16.04 4.82 -13.99
N ASP A 320 15.08 4.58 -14.89
CA ASP A 320 15.26 4.63 -16.35
C ASP A 320 15.60 6.04 -16.83
N LEU A 321 15.01 7.05 -16.21
CA LEU A 321 15.14 8.45 -16.60
C LEU A 321 16.07 9.27 -15.68
N ARG A 322 16.71 8.65 -14.68
CA ARG A 322 17.63 9.31 -13.77
C ARG A 322 18.85 9.84 -14.52
N LYS A 323 19.17 11.11 -14.28
CA LYS A 323 20.38 11.73 -14.85
C LYS A 323 21.61 11.33 -14.05
N GLU A 324 22.78 11.44 -14.68
CA GLU A 324 24.05 11.23 -13.99
C GLU A 324 24.18 12.21 -12.80
N GLY A 325 24.56 11.68 -11.63
CA GLY A 325 24.67 12.46 -10.38
C GLY A 325 23.34 12.81 -9.69
N GLU A 326 22.19 12.52 -10.31
CA GLU A 326 20.87 12.72 -9.68
C GLU A 326 20.55 11.60 -8.68
N SER A 327 20.06 11.96 -7.47
CA SER A 327 19.57 10.95 -6.54
C SER A 327 18.27 10.33 -7.04
N ILE A 328 17.97 9.08 -6.64
CA ILE A 328 16.72 8.42 -7.01
C ILE A 328 15.50 9.17 -6.44
N LYS A 329 15.60 9.76 -5.24
CA LYS A 329 14.59 10.64 -4.65
C LYS A 329 14.31 11.83 -5.58
N SER A 330 15.35 12.54 -6.00
CA SER A 330 15.20 13.69 -6.90
C SER A 330 14.59 13.30 -8.24
N ALA A 331 14.98 12.15 -8.79
CA ALA A 331 14.39 11.63 -10.01
C ALA A 331 12.89 11.35 -9.88
N MET A 332 12.41 10.94 -8.72
CA MET A 332 10.97 10.75 -8.46
C MET A 332 10.23 12.08 -8.26
N ILE A 333 10.76 12.99 -7.45
CA ILE A 333 10.09 14.26 -7.09
C ILE A 333 10.02 15.22 -8.29
N ASN A 334 11.08 15.28 -9.09
CA ASN A 334 11.16 16.21 -10.23
C ASN A 334 10.29 15.80 -11.42
N ARG A 335 9.75 14.58 -11.40
CA ARG A 335 8.86 14.05 -12.46
C ARG A 335 7.42 14.06 -11.98
N LYS A 336 6.54 14.58 -12.80
CA LYS A 336 5.10 14.68 -12.48
C LYS A 336 4.23 13.91 -13.47
N ASP A 337 4.83 13.03 -14.27
CA ASP A 337 4.20 12.32 -15.38
C ASP A 337 4.09 10.80 -15.12
N PHE A 338 4.06 10.38 -13.86
CA PHE A 338 3.83 8.99 -13.51
C PHE A 338 2.40 8.60 -13.84
N GLN A 339 2.26 7.42 -14.43
CA GLN A 339 0.97 6.87 -14.80
C GLN A 339 0.73 5.60 -14.01
N GLY A 340 -0.19 5.66 -13.08
CA GLY A 340 -0.68 4.47 -12.39
C GLY A 340 -1.63 3.65 -13.24
N VAL A 341 -2.06 2.53 -12.71
CA VAL A 341 -2.98 1.59 -13.40
C VAL A 341 -4.30 2.28 -13.77
N GLN A 342 -4.87 3.06 -12.85
CA GLN A 342 -6.13 3.77 -13.07
C GLN A 342 -5.94 5.28 -13.24
N GLN A 343 -5.06 5.88 -12.46
CA GLN A 343 -4.94 7.34 -12.34
C GLN A 343 -3.51 7.80 -12.62
N PRO A 344 -3.31 9.00 -13.19
CA PRO A 344 -2.01 9.63 -13.14
C PRO A 344 -1.58 9.84 -11.69
N LEU A 345 -0.28 9.81 -11.46
CA LEU A 345 0.36 10.00 -10.17
C LEU A 345 1.31 11.19 -10.25
N SER A 346 1.23 12.07 -9.29
CA SER A 346 2.25 13.08 -9.04
C SER A 346 2.75 12.97 -7.60
N ILE A 347 4.05 13.05 -7.42
CA ILE A 347 4.69 13.07 -6.12
C ILE A 347 5.20 14.49 -5.92
N ASP A 348 4.84 15.11 -4.81
CA ASP A 348 5.26 16.46 -4.49
C ASP A 348 6.69 16.51 -3.94
N ARG A 349 7.19 17.72 -3.60
CA ARG A 349 8.54 17.90 -3.07
C ARG A 349 8.79 17.21 -1.72
N PHE A 350 7.74 16.86 -1.02
CA PHE A 350 7.80 16.19 0.27
C PHE A 350 7.64 14.66 0.15
N GLY A 351 7.43 14.14 -1.06
CA GLY A 351 7.21 12.72 -1.29
C GLY A 351 5.74 12.30 -1.18
N ASP A 352 4.81 13.24 -0.97
CA ASP A 352 3.39 12.95 -0.87
C ASP A 352 2.75 12.87 -2.26
N ALA A 353 1.82 11.93 -2.43
CA ALA A 353 1.09 11.75 -3.67
C ALA A 353 -0.34 12.28 -3.55
N ASP A 354 -0.82 12.90 -4.64
CA ASP A 354 -2.21 13.23 -4.83
C ASP A 354 -2.91 12.11 -5.61
N ARG A 355 -4.00 11.59 -5.06
CA ARG A 355 -4.86 10.59 -5.68
C ARG A 355 -6.32 10.89 -5.41
N LYS A 356 -7.13 10.76 -6.45
CA LYS A 356 -8.58 10.82 -6.31
C LYS A 356 -9.08 9.68 -5.43
N THR A 357 -9.97 10.00 -4.50
CA THR A 357 -10.63 9.03 -3.64
C THR A 357 -12.10 8.87 -4.04
N PHE A 358 -12.62 7.66 -3.83
CA PHE A 358 -14.00 7.26 -4.12
C PHE A 358 -14.65 6.74 -2.84
N VAL A 359 -15.98 6.75 -2.80
CA VAL A 359 -16.74 6.02 -1.80
C VAL A 359 -17.33 4.77 -2.47
N THR A 360 -17.16 3.65 -1.83
CA THR A 360 -17.73 2.37 -2.26
C THR A 360 -18.66 1.82 -1.19
N GLU A 361 -19.66 1.07 -1.64
CA GLU A 361 -20.56 0.29 -0.81
C GLU A 361 -20.48 -1.18 -1.23
N ILE A 362 -20.54 -2.09 -0.28
CA ILE A 362 -20.56 -3.51 -0.59
C ILE A 362 -21.98 -3.94 -0.89
N ARG A 363 -22.18 -4.47 -2.10
CA ARG A 363 -23.46 -4.99 -2.61
C ARG A 363 -23.24 -6.35 -3.26
N GLY A 364 -23.96 -7.36 -2.81
CA GLY A 364 -23.79 -8.73 -3.29
C GLY A 364 -22.35 -9.22 -3.15
N ASN A 365 -21.71 -8.92 -2.05
CA ASN A 365 -20.32 -9.27 -1.71
C ASN A 365 -19.26 -8.64 -2.64
N LYS A 366 -19.59 -7.53 -3.33
CA LYS A 366 -18.65 -6.78 -4.20
C LYS A 366 -18.62 -5.32 -3.81
N TYR A 367 -17.44 -4.72 -3.94
CA TYR A 367 -17.30 -3.27 -3.82
C TYR A 367 -17.88 -2.58 -5.06
N VAL A 368 -18.80 -1.64 -4.86
CA VAL A 368 -19.43 -0.84 -5.91
C VAL A 368 -19.17 0.62 -5.62
N THR A 369 -18.57 1.35 -6.55
CA THR A 369 -18.35 2.79 -6.41
C THR A 369 -19.70 3.52 -6.43
N VAL A 370 -19.95 4.35 -5.41
CA VAL A 370 -21.21 5.10 -5.22
C VAL A 370 -20.99 6.61 -5.22
N GLU A 371 -19.74 7.08 -5.02
CA GLU A 371 -19.34 8.49 -5.14
C GLU A 371 -17.88 8.66 -5.57
#